data_f11456606e7f2caf456932dc600a32c1
#
_entry.id   f11456606e7f2caf456932dc600a32c1
#
_cell.length_a   1.000
_cell.length_b   1.000
_cell.length_c   1.000
_cell.angle_alpha   90.00
_cell.angle_beta   90.00
_cell.angle_gamma   90.00
#
_symmetry.space_group_name_H-M   'P 1'
#
loop_
_entity.id
_entity.type
_entity.pdbx_description
1 polymer ?
#
loop_
_entity_poly.entity_id
_entity_poly.type
_entity_poly.pdbx_seq_one_letter_code
_entity_poly.pdbx_strand_id
1 'polypeptide(L)'
;DDSFHKEGSIPTIRVPNTYKALNDLASRARDRIQGSVVAVTGSSGKTTFKEFLAAIVGGYRSAASFNNDIGVPISLVNADLSKKAFVFEVGTNHPGEIGPLTSLIKPEFSVLLNVQDAHIGNFRDSTELLNEKRQIFTTIQNNQCRISHDELGLEGYQFGRKEGSDAQ
;
A
#
# COMPACT_ATOMS: atom_id res chain seq x y z
N ASP A 1 -9.83 -28.92 4.04
CA ASP A 1 -9.86 -29.63 2.76
C ASP A 1 -8.62 -30.52 2.68
N ASP A 2 -8.79 -31.84 2.89
CA ASP A 2 -7.69 -32.82 2.93
C ASP A 2 -7.18 -33.21 1.53
N SER A 3 -7.67 -32.56 0.48
CA SER A 3 -7.36 -32.89 -0.93
C SER A 3 -6.00 -32.41 -1.42
N PHE A 4 -5.21 -31.69 -0.62
CA PHE A 4 -3.89 -31.16 -1.01
C PHE A 4 -2.69 -32.05 -0.63
N HIS A 5 -2.93 -33.35 -0.32
CA HIS A 5 -1.83 -34.30 -0.22
C HIS A 5 -1.39 -34.80 -1.60
N LYS A 6 -0.68 -33.98 -2.39
CA LYS A 6 0.25 -34.50 -3.39
C LYS A 6 1.55 -34.81 -2.67
N GLU A 7 1.83 -36.09 -2.51
CA GLU A 7 3.19 -36.61 -2.29
C GLU A 7 4.09 -36.10 -3.42
N GLY A 8 4.88 -35.09 -3.17
CA GLY A 8 5.81 -34.53 -4.13
C GLY A 8 6.54 -33.35 -3.53
N SER A 9 7.79 -33.42 -3.40
CA SER A 9 8.94 -32.52 -3.23
C SER A 9 8.78 -31.06 -2.77
N ILE A 10 7.60 -30.52 -2.56
CA ILE A 10 7.41 -29.13 -2.08
C ILE A 10 7.17 -29.15 -0.56
N PRO A 11 8.04 -28.55 0.25
CA PRO A 11 7.81 -28.42 1.68
C PRO A 11 6.46 -27.73 1.94
N THR A 12 5.61 -28.38 2.72
CA THR A 12 4.25 -27.88 3.03
C THR A 12 4.11 -27.65 4.52
N ILE A 13 3.55 -26.50 4.89
CA ILE A 13 3.21 -26.17 6.28
C ILE A 13 1.68 -26.16 6.39
N ARG A 14 1.13 -27.03 7.23
CA ARG A 14 -0.31 -27.05 7.53
C ARG A 14 -0.64 -26.02 8.59
N VAL A 15 -1.64 -25.17 8.32
CA VAL A 15 -2.08 -24.11 9.22
C VAL A 15 -3.61 -24.11 9.33
N PRO A 16 -4.18 -23.72 10.49
CA PRO A 16 -5.64 -23.67 10.69
C PRO A 16 -6.35 -22.64 9.79
N ASN A 17 -5.64 -21.56 9.43
CA ASN A 17 -6.18 -20.48 8.60
C ASN A 17 -5.05 -19.91 7.73
N THR A 18 -5.15 -20.13 6.43
CA THR A 18 -4.13 -19.71 5.46
C THR A 18 -4.04 -18.20 5.29
N TYR A 19 -5.17 -17.49 5.36
CA TYR A 19 -5.20 -16.03 5.29
C TYR A 19 -4.48 -15.41 6.49
N LYS A 20 -4.79 -15.90 7.72
CA LYS A 20 -4.09 -15.45 8.92
C LYS A 20 -2.61 -15.77 8.86
N ALA A 21 -2.24 -16.97 8.43
CA ALA A 21 -0.83 -17.37 8.30
C ALA A 21 -0.06 -16.49 7.31
N LEU A 22 -0.69 -16.11 6.18
CA LEU A 22 -0.09 -15.19 5.21
C LEU A 22 0.15 -13.80 5.84
N ASN A 23 -0.82 -13.27 6.59
CA ASN A 23 -0.67 -11.97 7.27
C ASN A 23 0.38 -12.03 8.39
N ASP A 24 0.44 -13.11 9.15
CA ASP A 24 1.48 -13.33 10.19
C ASP A 24 2.89 -13.37 9.55
N LEU A 25 3.05 -14.08 8.42
CA LEU A 25 4.29 -14.10 7.65
C LEU A 25 4.66 -12.72 7.12
N ALA A 26 3.70 -11.99 6.56
CA ALA A 26 3.92 -10.65 6.03
C ALA A 26 4.32 -9.66 7.13
N SER A 27 3.71 -9.74 8.31
CA SER A 27 4.09 -8.92 9.46
C SER A 27 5.55 -9.18 9.88
N ARG A 28 5.95 -10.45 9.95
CA ARG A 28 7.34 -10.83 10.24
C ARG A 28 8.32 -10.41 9.14
N ALA A 29 7.90 -10.50 7.88
CA ALA A 29 8.69 -10.02 6.75
C ALA A 29 8.89 -8.50 6.83
N ARG A 30 7.81 -7.75 7.15
CA ARG A 30 7.87 -6.28 7.33
C ARG A 30 8.87 -5.87 8.42
N ASP A 31 8.90 -6.58 9.53
CA ASP A 31 9.82 -6.28 10.65
C ASP A 31 11.31 -6.46 10.24
N ARG A 32 11.61 -7.18 9.16
CA ARG A 32 12.97 -7.35 8.60
C ARG A 32 13.37 -6.24 7.65
N ILE A 33 12.44 -5.45 7.14
CA ILE A 33 12.71 -4.33 6.24
C ILE A 33 13.30 -3.17 7.05
N GLN A 34 14.55 -2.81 6.76
CA GLN A 34 15.29 -1.73 7.43
C GLN A 34 15.40 -0.45 6.60
N GLY A 35 14.91 -0.47 5.35
CA GLY A 35 14.90 0.70 4.46
C GLY A 35 13.64 1.54 4.59
N SER A 36 13.65 2.69 3.94
CA SER A 36 12.48 3.58 3.89
C SER A 36 11.31 2.94 3.14
N VAL A 37 10.13 2.98 3.74
CA VAL A 37 8.93 2.36 3.20
C VAL A 37 7.91 3.41 2.81
N VAL A 38 7.47 3.35 1.56
CA VAL A 38 6.47 4.24 0.98
C VAL A 38 5.23 3.43 0.65
N ALA A 39 4.06 3.91 1.07
CA ALA A 39 2.77 3.40 0.64
C ALA A 39 2.09 4.43 -0.27
N VAL A 40 1.48 3.98 -1.37
CA VAL A 40 0.78 4.85 -2.31
C VAL A 40 -0.63 4.36 -2.59
N THR A 41 -1.60 5.28 -2.55
CA THR A 41 -2.98 5.04 -2.98
C THR A 41 -3.49 6.17 -3.86
N GLY A 42 -4.64 5.98 -4.46
CA GLY A 42 -5.32 6.92 -5.35
C GLY A 42 -6.37 6.21 -6.20
N SER A 43 -7.24 6.96 -6.86
CA SER A 43 -8.19 6.38 -7.82
C SER A 43 -7.46 5.91 -9.08
N SER A 44 -6.47 6.69 -9.55
CA SER A 44 -5.65 6.39 -10.73
C SER A 44 -4.17 6.67 -10.48
N GLY A 45 -3.30 6.16 -11.35
CA GLY A 45 -1.86 6.46 -11.34
C GLY A 45 -1.01 5.72 -10.30
N LYS A 46 -1.59 4.92 -9.40
CA LYS A 46 -0.87 4.20 -8.34
C LYS A 46 0.31 3.37 -8.86
N THR A 47 0.04 2.50 -9.83
CA THR A 47 1.06 1.61 -10.39
C THR A 47 2.15 2.41 -11.11
N THR A 48 1.78 3.43 -11.88
CA THR A 48 2.73 4.31 -12.57
C THR A 48 3.64 5.02 -11.56
N PHE A 49 3.07 5.62 -10.53
CA PHE A 49 3.84 6.29 -9.47
C PHE A 49 4.79 5.32 -8.77
N LYS A 50 4.31 4.14 -8.38
CA LYS A 50 5.12 3.07 -7.77
C LYS A 50 6.31 2.70 -8.65
N GLU A 51 6.09 2.46 -9.95
CA GLU A 51 7.14 2.08 -10.90
C GLU A 51 8.20 3.19 -11.04
N PHE A 52 7.77 4.44 -11.23
CA PHE A 52 8.68 5.56 -11.38
C PHE A 52 9.46 5.85 -10.09
N LEU A 53 8.79 5.90 -8.95
CA LEU A 53 9.48 6.16 -7.69
C LEU A 53 10.51 5.08 -7.40
N ALA A 54 10.16 3.80 -7.53
CA ALA A 54 11.09 2.70 -7.30
C ALA A 54 12.29 2.74 -8.26
N ALA A 55 12.07 3.12 -9.53
CA ALA A 55 13.14 3.28 -10.50
C ALA A 55 14.10 4.43 -10.11
N ILE A 56 13.57 5.58 -9.70
CA ILE A 56 14.36 6.76 -9.30
C ILE A 56 15.24 6.44 -8.08
N VAL A 57 14.67 5.77 -7.06
CA VAL A 57 15.39 5.48 -5.81
C VAL A 57 16.14 4.15 -5.84
N GLY A 58 16.10 3.39 -6.93
CA GLY A 58 16.70 2.05 -7.03
C GLY A 58 16.09 1.06 -6.04
N GLY A 59 14.82 1.25 -5.67
CA GLY A 59 14.12 0.53 -4.62
C GLY A 59 13.44 -0.76 -5.08
N TYR A 60 12.93 -1.51 -4.08
CA TYR A 60 11.98 -2.59 -4.31
C TYR A 60 10.57 -2.03 -4.56
N ARG A 61 9.80 -2.70 -5.38
CA ARG A 61 8.38 -2.43 -5.56
C ARG A 61 7.56 -3.71 -5.58
N SER A 62 6.32 -3.63 -5.13
CA SER A 62 5.37 -4.73 -5.28
C SER A 62 5.17 -5.10 -6.75
N ALA A 63 5.08 -6.40 -7.04
CA ALA A 63 4.85 -6.89 -8.39
C ALA A 63 3.46 -6.50 -8.90
N ALA A 64 3.34 -6.18 -10.18
CA ALA A 64 2.07 -5.85 -10.85
C ALA A 64 1.17 -4.94 -9.99
N SER A 65 -0.13 -5.26 -9.92
CA SER A 65 -1.12 -4.56 -9.07
C SER A 65 -1.40 -5.35 -7.78
N PHE A 66 -0.36 -5.88 -7.12
CA PHE A 66 -0.49 -6.54 -5.82
C PHE A 66 -0.76 -5.51 -4.72
N ASN A 67 -2.00 -5.02 -4.65
CA ASN A 67 -2.41 -3.87 -3.86
C ASN A 67 -3.58 -4.14 -2.90
N ASN A 68 -4.02 -5.40 -2.79
CA ASN A 68 -5.13 -5.86 -1.95
C ASN A 68 -4.65 -6.71 -0.76
N ASP A 69 -5.59 -7.27 -0.02
CA ASP A 69 -5.41 -8.07 1.19
C ASP A 69 -4.63 -9.39 1.01
N ILE A 70 -4.42 -9.84 -0.22
CA ILE A 70 -3.55 -10.95 -0.58
C ILE A 70 -2.25 -10.45 -1.20
N GLY A 71 -2.34 -9.47 -2.11
CA GLY A 71 -1.20 -8.97 -2.88
C GLY A 71 -0.18 -8.23 -2.02
N VAL A 72 -0.63 -7.39 -1.08
CA VAL A 72 0.26 -6.66 -0.17
C VAL A 72 1.04 -7.61 0.74
N PRO A 73 0.42 -8.59 1.43
CA PRO A 73 1.15 -9.60 2.19
C PRO A 73 2.18 -10.37 1.35
N ILE A 74 1.82 -10.84 0.15
CA ILE A 74 2.75 -11.53 -0.76
C ILE A 74 3.93 -10.63 -1.12
N SER A 75 3.68 -9.33 -1.39
CA SER A 75 4.73 -8.37 -1.73
C SER A 75 5.70 -8.15 -0.59
N LEU A 76 5.21 -8.09 0.66
CA LEU A 76 6.06 -7.98 1.85
C LEU A 76 6.94 -9.22 2.05
N VAL A 77 6.37 -10.41 1.89
CA VAL A 77 7.11 -11.68 2.05
C VAL A 77 8.21 -11.82 0.99
N ASN A 78 7.97 -11.34 -0.23
CA ASN A 78 8.92 -11.40 -1.35
C ASN A 78 9.81 -10.16 -1.49
N ALA A 79 9.81 -9.26 -0.51
CA ALA A 79 10.61 -8.04 -0.58
C ALA A 79 12.12 -8.35 -0.64
N ASP A 80 12.81 -7.74 -1.60
CA ASP A 80 14.27 -7.81 -1.73
C ASP A 80 14.94 -6.98 -0.63
N LEU A 81 15.35 -7.63 0.44
CA LEU A 81 15.95 -7.00 1.62
C LEU A 81 17.32 -6.34 1.35
N SER A 82 17.92 -6.53 0.16
CA SER A 82 19.12 -5.81 -0.24
C SER A 82 18.86 -4.33 -0.59
N LYS A 83 17.59 -3.98 -0.82
CA LYS A 83 17.18 -2.61 -1.17
C LYS A 83 17.07 -1.72 0.07
N LYS A 84 17.22 -0.41 -0.16
CA LYS A 84 17.14 0.62 0.88
C LYS A 84 15.83 1.41 0.84
N ALA A 85 15.02 1.21 -0.17
CA ALA A 85 13.70 1.81 -0.33
C ALA A 85 12.71 0.77 -0.84
N PHE A 86 11.46 0.85 -0.37
CA PHE A 86 10.40 -0.09 -0.67
C PHE A 86 9.12 0.66 -0.98
N VAL A 87 8.51 0.41 -2.13
CA VAL A 87 7.30 1.10 -2.56
C VAL A 87 6.16 0.08 -2.72
N PHE A 88 5.11 0.25 -1.91
CA PHE A 88 3.93 -0.59 -1.91
C PHE A 88 2.72 0.19 -2.41
N GLU A 89 2.00 -0.43 -3.33
CA GLU A 89 0.71 0.08 -3.79
C GLU A 89 -0.40 -0.46 -2.87
N VAL A 90 -1.35 0.41 -2.49
CA VAL A 90 -2.53 0.07 -1.68
C VAL A 90 -3.78 0.45 -2.46
N GLY A 91 -4.57 -0.56 -2.81
CA GLY A 91 -5.86 -0.41 -3.48
C GLY A 91 -7.02 -0.61 -2.52
N THR A 92 -8.20 -0.24 -2.97
CA THR A 92 -9.46 -0.55 -2.30
C THR A 92 -10.57 -0.75 -3.31
N ASN A 93 -11.46 -1.69 -3.00
CA ASN A 93 -12.74 -1.88 -3.66
C ASN A 93 -13.91 -1.65 -2.70
N HIS A 94 -13.69 -1.76 -1.38
CA HIS A 94 -14.71 -1.60 -0.34
C HIS A 94 -14.19 -0.77 0.83
N PRO A 95 -15.08 -0.10 1.59
CA PRO A 95 -14.71 0.57 2.82
C PRO A 95 -14.02 -0.36 3.82
N GLY A 96 -12.96 0.14 4.50
CA GLY A 96 -12.25 -0.56 5.56
C GLY A 96 -11.06 -1.41 5.12
N GLU A 97 -10.65 -1.36 3.84
CA GLU A 97 -9.52 -2.16 3.31
C GLU A 97 -8.16 -1.46 3.47
N ILE A 98 -8.09 -0.13 3.28
CA ILE A 98 -6.81 0.60 3.29
C ILE A 98 -6.15 0.65 4.67
N GLY A 99 -6.92 0.88 5.71
CA GLY A 99 -6.39 0.99 7.07
C GLY A 99 -5.59 -0.24 7.54
N PRO A 100 -6.17 -1.46 7.47
CA PRO A 100 -5.46 -2.70 7.80
C PRO A 100 -4.21 -2.93 6.95
N LEU A 101 -4.26 -2.68 5.64
CA LEU A 101 -3.11 -2.80 4.75
C LEU A 101 -1.99 -1.82 5.11
N THR A 102 -2.35 -0.57 5.39
CA THR A 102 -1.39 0.44 5.84
C THR A 102 -0.75 0.05 7.16
N SER A 103 -1.54 -0.49 8.10
CA SER A 103 -1.05 -0.97 9.39
C SER A 103 -0.10 -2.16 9.25
N LEU A 104 -0.28 -3.01 8.24
CA LEU A 104 0.62 -4.11 7.93
C LEU A 104 1.92 -3.61 7.29
N ILE A 105 1.83 -2.67 6.34
CA ILE A 105 2.99 -2.08 5.64
C ILE A 105 3.84 -1.23 6.60
N LYS A 106 3.23 -0.55 7.58
CA LYS A 106 3.89 0.41 8.49
C LYS A 106 4.79 1.38 7.71
N PRO A 107 4.25 2.19 6.78
CA PRO A 107 5.05 3.06 5.93
C PRO A 107 5.66 4.20 6.75
N GLU A 108 6.82 4.69 6.31
CA GLU A 108 7.44 5.94 6.77
C GLU A 108 6.82 7.13 6.02
N PHE A 109 6.53 6.96 4.73
CA PHE A 109 5.88 7.95 3.89
C PHE A 109 4.61 7.38 3.26
N SER A 110 3.55 8.16 3.23
CA SER A 110 2.30 7.79 2.56
C SER A 110 1.89 8.84 1.54
N VAL A 111 1.46 8.35 0.37
CA VAL A 111 1.09 9.20 -0.77
C VAL A 111 -0.36 8.92 -1.17
N LEU A 112 -1.17 9.98 -1.21
CA LEU A 112 -2.52 9.98 -1.78
C LEU A 112 -2.52 10.81 -3.06
N LEU A 113 -2.54 10.14 -4.20
CA LEU A 113 -2.39 10.78 -5.51
C LEU A 113 -3.62 11.60 -5.91
N ASN A 114 -4.78 11.00 -5.82
CA ASN A 114 -6.05 11.63 -6.23
C ASN A 114 -7.25 10.83 -5.70
N VAL A 115 -8.40 11.48 -5.72
CA VAL A 115 -9.70 10.85 -5.47
C VAL A 115 -10.62 11.26 -6.62
N GLN A 116 -11.08 10.30 -7.40
CA GLN A 116 -11.93 10.50 -8.56
C GLN A 116 -13.17 9.61 -8.46
N ASP A 117 -14.28 10.08 -8.98
CA ASP A 117 -15.58 9.41 -8.91
C ASP A 117 -15.67 8.08 -9.70
N ALA A 118 -14.66 7.76 -10.52
CA ALA A 118 -14.65 6.61 -11.42
C ALA A 118 -14.77 5.23 -10.73
N HIS A 119 -14.69 5.16 -9.38
CA HIS A 119 -14.77 3.91 -8.60
C HIS A 119 -15.74 3.99 -7.42
N ILE A 120 -16.80 4.80 -7.53
CA ILE A 120 -17.82 4.97 -6.47
C ILE A 120 -18.67 3.71 -6.27
N GLY A 121 -18.63 2.72 -7.18
CA GLY A 121 -19.59 1.62 -7.22
C GLY A 121 -19.84 0.85 -5.90
N ASN A 122 -18.88 0.83 -4.98
CA ASN A 122 -19.00 0.18 -3.66
C ASN A 122 -18.95 1.18 -2.49
N PHE A 123 -18.96 2.48 -2.79
CA PHE A 123 -18.97 3.57 -1.82
C PHE A 123 -20.26 4.39 -1.99
N ARG A 124 -20.80 4.92 -0.90
CA ARG A 124 -22.05 5.70 -0.91
C ARG A 124 -21.89 7.02 -1.69
N ASP A 125 -20.73 7.65 -1.55
CA ASP A 125 -20.41 8.94 -2.15
C ASP A 125 -18.89 9.17 -2.19
N SER A 126 -18.48 10.28 -2.82
CA SER A 126 -17.07 10.71 -2.91
C SER A 126 -16.44 11.01 -1.56
N THR A 127 -17.23 11.41 -0.56
CA THR A 127 -16.75 11.69 0.80
C THR A 127 -16.34 10.39 1.49
N GLU A 128 -17.13 9.34 1.37
CA GLU A 128 -16.77 8.02 1.91
C GLU A 128 -15.51 7.46 1.23
N LEU A 129 -15.41 7.59 -0.09
CA LEU A 129 -14.21 7.19 -0.85
C LEU A 129 -12.97 7.99 -0.43
N LEU A 130 -13.10 9.31 -0.23
CA LEU A 130 -12.01 10.14 0.28
C LEU A 130 -11.59 9.69 1.69
N ASN A 131 -12.56 9.46 2.59
CA ASN A 131 -12.29 9.01 3.94
C ASN A 131 -11.60 7.63 3.97
N GLU A 132 -12.00 6.72 3.10
CA GLU A 132 -11.31 5.44 2.94
C GLU A 132 -9.87 5.65 2.48
N LYS A 133 -9.62 6.42 1.42
CA LYS A 133 -8.28 6.67 0.92
C LYS A 133 -7.37 7.40 1.92
N ARG A 134 -7.93 8.28 2.75
CA ARG A 134 -7.20 8.94 3.84
C ARG A 134 -6.68 7.97 4.90
N GLN A 135 -7.21 6.74 4.97
CA GLN A 135 -6.70 5.71 5.87
C GLN A 135 -5.24 5.33 5.57
N ILE A 136 -4.71 5.70 4.40
CA ILE A 136 -3.27 5.57 4.09
C ILE A 136 -2.37 6.34 5.06
N PHE A 137 -2.91 7.33 5.77
CA PHE A 137 -2.18 8.16 6.72
C PHE A 137 -2.31 7.72 8.19
N THR A 138 -3.06 6.65 8.48
CA THR A 138 -3.37 6.24 9.87
C THR A 138 -2.14 5.95 10.72
N THR A 139 -1.06 5.47 10.12
CA THR A 139 0.19 5.16 10.82
C THR A 139 1.21 6.29 10.79
N ILE A 140 0.95 7.37 10.04
CA ILE A 140 1.85 8.50 9.88
C ILE A 140 1.56 9.55 10.95
N GLN A 141 2.51 9.76 11.87
CA GLN A 141 2.41 10.79 12.92
C GLN A 141 2.96 12.15 12.47
N ASN A 142 4.03 12.16 11.65
CA ASN A 142 4.62 13.39 11.13
C ASN A 142 3.92 13.81 9.84
N ASN A 143 3.29 14.99 9.85
CA ASN A 143 2.58 15.53 8.69
C ASN A 143 3.48 15.70 7.46
N GLN A 144 4.77 15.97 7.62
CA GLN A 144 5.72 16.05 6.51
C GLN A 144 5.93 14.73 5.76
N CYS A 145 5.54 13.60 6.36
CA CYS A 145 5.56 12.28 5.73
C CYS A 145 4.22 11.90 5.06
N ARG A 146 3.22 12.80 5.13
CA ARG A 146 1.93 12.70 4.41
C ARG A 146 2.04 13.53 3.15
N ILE A 147 1.86 12.89 2.00
CA ILE A 147 1.99 13.53 0.69
C ILE A 147 0.66 13.41 -0.05
N SER A 148 0.07 14.51 -0.47
CA SER A 148 -1.22 14.50 -1.17
C SER A 148 -1.29 15.55 -2.27
N HIS A 149 -2.21 15.34 -3.23
CA HIS A 149 -2.53 16.36 -4.22
C HIS A 149 -3.19 17.58 -3.55
N ASP A 150 -2.81 18.78 -3.94
CA ASP A 150 -3.27 20.06 -3.36
C ASP A 150 -4.79 20.26 -3.42
N GLU A 151 -5.46 19.71 -4.44
CA GLU A 151 -6.92 19.77 -4.57
C GLU A 151 -7.67 19.03 -3.46
N LEU A 152 -6.99 18.11 -2.74
CA LEU A 152 -7.62 17.35 -1.66
C LEU A 152 -7.70 18.15 -0.35
N GLY A 153 -6.97 19.27 -0.22
CA GLY A 153 -6.99 20.14 0.95
C GLY A 153 -6.59 19.42 2.25
N LEU A 154 -5.71 18.43 2.18
CA LEU A 154 -5.27 17.64 3.33
C LEU A 154 -4.00 18.24 3.95
N GLU A 155 -3.82 18.00 5.25
CA GLU A 155 -2.58 18.38 5.94
C GLU A 155 -1.40 17.50 5.47
N GLY A 156 -0.23 18.12 5.33
CA GLY A 156 1.01 17.46 4.93
C GLY A 156 1.69 18.16 3.78
N TYR A 157 2.66 17.50 3.16
CA TYR A 157 3.32 17.98 1.95
C TYR A 157 2.37 17.85 0.77
N GLN A 158 2.21 18.92 -0.01
CA GLN A 158 1.28 18.97 -1.13
C GLN A 158 2.01 19.09 -2.46
N PHE A 159 1.51 18.42 -3.48
CA PHE A 159 1.93 18.59 -4.86
C PHE A 159 0.72 18.94 -5.74
N GLY A 160 0.94 19.69 -6.81
CA GLY A 160 -0.13 20.11 -7.70
C GLY A 160 0.28 21.27 -8.58
N ARG A 161 -0.73 21.96 -9.13
CA ARG A 161 -0.55 23.13 -10.02
C ARG A 161 -1.03 24.45 -9.41
N LYS A 162 -1.51 24.41 -8.18
CA LYS A 162 -1.94 25.64 -7.48
C LYS A 162 -0.73 26.36 -6.92
N GLU A 163 -0.81 27.70 -6.92
CA GLU A 163 0.17 28.53 -6.22
C GLU A 163 0.18 28.16 -4.73
N GLY A 164 1.37 27.92 -4.19
CA GLY A 164 1.54 27.46 -2.81
C GLY A 164 1.62 25.95 -2.63
N SER A 165 1.57 25.15 -3.71
CA SER A 165 1.95 23.74 -3.63
C SER A 165 3.46 23.61 -3.36
N ASP A 166 3.85 22.62 -2.53
CA ASP A 166 5.23 22.38 -2.16
C ASP A 166 6.09 21.83 -3.33
N ALA A 167 5.40 21.21 -4.32
CA ALA A 167 6.00 20.76 -5.58
C ALA A 167 5.04 20.98 -6.76
N GLN A 168 5.56 21.46 -7.88
CA GLN A 168 4.85 21.70 -9.14
C GLN A 168 5.42 20.84 -10.27
#